data_634504a4aa01b0b733a65a02a3dcd21a
#
_entry.id   634504a4aa01b0b733a65a02a3dcd21a
#
_cell.length_a   1.000
_cell.length_b   1.000
_cell.length_c   1.000
_cell.angle_alpha   90.00
_cell.angle_beta   90.00
_cell.angle_gamma   90.00
#
_symmetry.space_group_name_H-M   'P 1'
#
loop_
_entity.id
_entity.type
_entity.pdbx_description
1 polymer ?
#
loop_
_entity_poly.entity_id
_entity_poly.type
_entity_poly.pdbx_seq_one_letter_code
_entity_poly.pdbx_strand_id
1 'polypeptide(L)'
;MPNPNTDPGYVRIYNHAAWNKRVANGNEWTVPFSDQVIDDARRGVWQILLTDSKHVPRDWFPKLDGLDVLCLASGGGQQVSVLPGAGARVTVFDNSPRQLEDDRTVAQRHNLELTTVEGGMRDLCAFQSKSYDLIFHPVSNIFVPEIRPVWNETFHMLKQRGTMLAGIVNPIMYTFDNKLVYE
;
A
#
# COMPACT_ATOMS: atom_id res chain seq x y z
N MET A 1 -5.93 -7.67 -32.00
CA MET A 1 -5.79 -6.56 -31.05
C MET A 1 -5.30 -7.13 -29.74
N PRO A 2 -4.34 -6.52 -29.05
CA PRO A 2 -3.97 -6.97 -27.71
C PRO A 2 -5.20 -6.97 -26.79
N ASN A 3 -5.32 -7.97 -25.94
CA ASN A 3 -6.38 -8.04 -24.97
C ASN A 3 -6.25 -6.87 -23.98
N PRO A 4 -7.21 -5.94 -23.86
CA PRO A 4 -7.08 -4.79 -22.98
C PRO A 4 -6.84 -5.18 -21.52
N ASN A 5 -7.30 -6.36 -21.11
CA ASN A 5 -7.11 -6.86 -19.73
C ASN A 5 -5.68 -7.35 -19.43
N THR A 6 -4.84 -7.49 -20.45
CA THR A 6 -3.42 -7.88 -20.29
C THR A 6 -2.45 -6.78 -20.68
N ASP A 7 -2.93 -5.66 -21.23
CA ASP A 7 -2.11 -4.48 -21.50
C ASP A 7 -1.87 -3.73 -20.19
N PRO A 8 -0.61 -3.62 -19.73
CA PRO A 8 -0.30 -2.98 -18.45
C PRO A 8 -0.68 -1.51 -18.40
N GLY A 9 -0.58 -0.80 -19.51
CA GLY A 9 -0.94 0.61 -19.62
C GLY A 9 -2.45 0.81 -19.46
N TYR A 10 -3.24 -0.01 -20.15
CA TYR A 10 -4.69 0.00 -20.03
C TYR A 10 -5.14 -0.34 -18.59
N VAL A 11 -4.60 -1.41 -18.00
CA VAL A 11 -4.93 -1.83 -16.63
C VAL A 11 -4.59 -0.73 -15.63
N ARG A 12 -3.46 -0.04 -15.80
CA ARG A 12 -3.07 1.08 -14.94
C ARG A 12 -4.10 2.23 -15.02
N ILE A 13 -4.49 2.64 -16.23
CA ILE A 13 -5.46 3.73 -16.44
C ILE A 13 -6.83 3.34 -15.86
N TYR A 14 -7.26 2.11 -16.08
CA TYR A 14 -8.51 1.60 -15.52
C TYR A 14 -8.51 1.64 -14.00
N ASN A 15 -7.46 1.12 -13.36
CA ASN A 15 -7.33 1.11 -11.90
C ASN A 15 -7.25 2.52 -11.31
N HIS A 16 -6.53 3.45 -11.96
CA HIS A 16 -6.50 4.85 -11.57
C HIS A 16 -7.92 5.44 -11.47
N ALA A 17 -8.72 5.28 -12.52
CA ALA A 17 -10.09 5.78 -12.55
C ALA A 17 -10.99 5.07 -11.51
N ALA A 18 -10.86 3.75 -11.40
CA ALA A 18 -11.63 2.93 -10.46
C ALA A 18 -11.37 3.30 -9.00
N TRP A 19 -10.11 3.44 -8.59
CA TRP A 19 -9.76 3.82 -7.24
C TRP A 19 -10.15 5.26 -6.90
N ASN A 20 -9.96 6.21 -7.83
CA ASN A 20 -10.45 7.58 -7.64
C ASN A 20 -11.99 7.62 -7.42
N LYS A 21 -12.74 6.76 -8.12
CA LYS A 21 -14.18 6.63 -7.92
C LYS A 21 -14.51 5.99 -6.56
N ARG A 22 -13.74 5.00 -6.10
CA ARG A 22 -13.93 4.38 -4.78
C ARG A 22 -13.76 5.40 -3.65
N VAL A 23 -12.71 6.23 -3.71
CA VAL A 23 -12.53 7.34 -2.76
C VAL A 23 -13.73 8.27 -2.77
N ALA A 24 -14.18 8.70 -3.96
CA ALA A 24 -15.33 9.60 -4.08
C ALA A 24 -16.64 9.01 -3.50
N ASN A 25 -16.76 7.69 -3.47
CA ASN A 25 -17.94 6.97 -2.96
C ASN A 25 -17.77 6.55 -1.48
N GLY A 26 -16.70 6.91 -0.80
CA GLY A 26 -16.45 6.56 0.60
C GLY A 26 -16.30 5.06 0.84
N ASN A 27 -15.61 4.36 -0.08
CA ASN A 27 -15.34 2.93 0.09
C ASN A 27 -14.51 2.69 1.35
N GLU A 28 -14.84 1.66 2.13
CA GLU A 28 -14.21 1.36 3.43
C GLU A 28 -12.68 1.29 3.39
N TRP A 29 -12.11 0.79 2.29
CA TRP A 29 -10.65 0.69 2.10
C TRP A 29 -9.97 2.02 1.75
N THR A 30 -10.76 3.10 1.62
CA THR A 30 -10.27 4.44 1.27
C THR A 30 -10.61 5.48 2.33
N VAL A 31 -11.20 5.07 3.45
CA VAL A 31 -11.52 5.97 4.56
C VAL A 31 -10.31 6.03 5.50
N PRO A 32 -9.72 7.22 5.72
CA PRO A 32 -8.59 7.38 6.62
C PRO A 32 -8.88 6.87 8.05
N PHE A 33 -7.86 6.38 8.72
CA PHE A 33 -7.96 6.02 10.14
C PHE A 33 -8.22 7.24 11.03
N SER A 34 -8.85 6.99 12.18
CA SER A 34 -9.09 8.03 13.18
C SER A 34 -7.78 8.52 13.82
N ASP A 35 -7.83 9.74 14.38
CA ASP A 35 -6.71 10.35 15.10
C ASP A 35 -6.20 9.47 16.24
N GLN A 36 -7.11 8.75 16.92
CA GLN A 36 -6.76 7.82 17.99
C GLN A 36 -5.80 6.71 17.55
N VAL A 37 -5.97 6.16 16.34
CA VAL A 37 -5.08 5.10 15.81
C VAL A 37 -3.66 5.61 15.65
N ILE A 38 -3.49 6.87 15.20
CA ILE A 38 -2.18 7.47 15.03
C ILE A 38 -1.53 7.77 16.39
N ASP A 39 -2.32 8.26 17.34
CA ASP A 39 -1.83 8.52 18.70
C ASP A 39 -1.44 7.22 19.43
N ASP A 40 -2.19 6.15 19.22
CA ASP A 40 -1.84 4.82 19.73
C ASP A 40 -0.53 4.32 19.09
N ALA A 41 -0.34 4.52 17.79
CA ALA A 41 0.88 4.14 17.10
C ALA A 41 2.11 4.85 17.69
N ARG A 42 2.01 6.14 18.00
CA ARG A 42 3.07 6.91 18.70
C ARG A 42 3.43 6.34 20.08
N ARG A 43 2.46 5.73 20.76
CA ARG A 43 2.68 5.06 22.04
C ARG A 43 3.18 3.62 21.90
N GLY A 44 3.44 3.16 20.66
CA GLY A 44 3.87 1.80 20.36
C GLY A 44 2.73 0.78 20.31
N VAL A 45 1.48 1.21 20.43
CA VAL A 45 0.29 0.36 20.31
C VAL A 45 -0.27 0.48 18.90
N TRP A 46 0.04 -0.48 18.04
CA TRP A 46 -0.44 -0.48 16.68
C TRP A 46 -0.56 -1.88 16.09
N GLN A 47 -1.42 -2.00 15.12
CA GLN A 47 -1.65 -3.18 14.30
C GLN A 47 -1.78 -2.77 12.85
N ILE A 48 -1.32 -3.62 11.93
CA ILE A 48 -1.37 -3.41 10.49
C ILE A 48 -1.94 -4.66 9.84
N LEU A 49 -2.82 -4.47 8.86
CA LEU A 49 -3.35 -5.51 8.01
C LEU A 49 -2.53 -5.58 6.71
N LEU A 50 -2.19 -6.78 6.29
CA LEU A 50 -1.58 -7.04 5.00
C LEU A 50 -2.60 -7.64 4.01
N THR A 51 -3.63 -8.22 4.57
CA THR A 51 -4.83 -8.77 3.92
C THR A 51 -6.07 -8.18 4.61
N ASP A 52 -7.25 -8.50 4.15
CA ASP A 52 -8.52 -7.91 4.63
C ASP A 52 -8.90 -8.28 6.07
N SER A 53 -8.36 -9.35 6.63
CA SER A 53 -8.88 -9.92 7.89
C SER A 53 -7.83 -10.25 8.95
N LYS A 54 -6.54 -10.26 8.63
CA LYS A 54 -5.50 -10.69 9.58
C LYS A 54 -4.45 -9.63 9.81
N HIS A 55 -4.24 -9.31 11.09
CA HIS A 55 -3.11 -8.49 11.48
C HIS A 55 -1.78 -9.20 11.24
N VAL A 56 -0.81 -8.46 10.75
CA VAL A 56 0.57 -8.95 10.62
C VAL A 56 1.18 -9.12 12.00
N PRO A 57 1.80 -10.27 12.31
CA PRO A 57 2.54 -10.42 13.56
C PRO A 57 3.60 -9.34 13.73
N ARG A 58 3.69 -8.78 14.93
CA ARG A 58 4.63 -7.68 15.23
C ARG A 58 6.09 -8.02 14.99
N ASP A 59 6.47 -9.25 15.21
CA ASP A 59 7.82 -9.77 15.01
C ASP A 59 8.23 -9.92 13.53
N TRP A 60 7.27 -9.77 12.60
CA TRP A 60 7.57 -9.69 11.17
C TRP A 60 8.09 -8.31 10.76
N PHE A 61 7.80 -7.28 11.57
CA PHE A 61 8.30 -5.95 11.32
C PHE A 61 9.66 -5.75 12.00
N PRO A 62 10.64 -5.14 11.30
CA PRO A 62 11.81 -4.58 11.98
C PRO A 62 11.38 -3.47 12.94
N LYS A 63 12.30 -3.00 13.80
CA LYS A 63 12.04 -1.80 14.60
C LYS A 63 11.85 -0.61 13.66
N LEU A 64 10.65 -0.02 13.66
CA LEU A 64 10.25 1.00 12.68
C LEU A 64 10.93 2.35 12.85
N ASP A 65 11.35 2.69 14.06
CA ASP A 65 11.94 3.98 14.38
C ASP A 65 13.14 4.33 13.49
N GLY A 66 13.01 5.39 12.69
CA GLY A 66 14.02 5.86 11.75
C GLY A 66 14.19 5.04 10.47
N LEU A 67 13.38 4.00 10.21
CA LEU A 67 13.47 3.23 8.98
C LEU A 67 12.87 3.96 7.78
N ASP A 68 13.49 3.76 6.60
CA ASP A 68 12.94 4.17 5.33
C ASP A 68 11.97 3.10 4.81
N VAL A 69 10.69 3.43 4.71
CA VAL A 69 9.63 2.50 4.32
C VAL A 69 8.97 2.95 3.03
N LEU A 70 8.89 2.05 2.04
CA LEU A 70 8.07 2.23 0.85
C LEU A 70 6.74 1.49 1.04
N CYS A 71 5.64 2.22 1.03
CA CYS A 71 4.30 1.69 0.97
C CYS A 71 3.85 1.66 -0.49
N LEU A 72 3.78 0.46 -1.07
CA LEU A 72 3.57 0.26 -2.50
C LEU A 72 2.12 -0.13 -2.79
N ALA A 73 1.42 0.72 -3.56
CA ALA A 73 0.01 0.57 -3.93
C ALA A 73 -0.88 0.36 -2.69
N SER A 74 -0.79 1.28 -1.74
CA SER A 74 -1.43 1.18 -0.42
C SER A 74 -1.90 2.53 0.13
N GLY A 75 -2.14 3.51 -0.74
CA GLY A 75 -2.66 4.82 -0.35
C GLY A 75 -4.05 4.78 0.28
N GLY A 76 -4.49 5.92 0.85
CA GLY A 76 -5.84 6.11 1.41
C GLY A 76 -5.91 6.46 2.89
N GLY A 77 -4.79 6.84 3.51
CA GLY A 77 -4.77 7.32 4.91
C GLY A 77 -5.00 6.26 5.98
N GLN A 78 -4.91 4.99 5.63
CA GLN A 78 -5.14 3.88 6.56
C GLN A 78 -3.83 3.28 7.08
N GLN A 79 -3.49 2.07 6.66
CA GLN A 79 -2.34 1.29 7.15
C GLN A 79 -1.03 2.08 7.07
N VAL A 80 -0.87 2.88 6.00
CA VAL A 80 0.35 3.64 5.74
C VAL A 80 0.62 4.74 6.75
N SER A 81 -0.42 5.31 7.37
CA SER A 81 -0.28 6.37 8.38
C SER A 81 0.14 5.84 9.76
N VAL A 82 -0.08 4.57 10.02
CA VAL A 82 0.37 3.90 11.26
C VAL A 82 1.90 3.79 11.32
N LEU A 83 2.54 3.52 10.19
CA LEU A 83 3.99 3.33 10.12
C LEU A 83 4.79 4.59 10.54
N PRO A 84 4.48 5.80 10.02
CA PRO A 84 5.17 7.00 10.50
C PRO A 84 4.72 7.41 11.91
N GLY A 85 3.49 7.07 12.33
CA GLY A 85 3.08 7.17 13.73
C GLY A 85 3.99 6.35 14.66
N ALA A 86 4.48 5.21 14.21
CA ALA A 86 5.43 4.35 14.93
C ALA A 86 6.92 4.73 14.70
N GLY A 87 7.21 5.86 14.04
CA GLY A 87 8.56 6.43 13.92
C GLY A 87 9.28 6.18 12.60
N ALA A 88 8.63 5.59 11.59
CA ALA A 88 9.24 5.38 10.28
C ALA A 88 9.19 6.64 9.40
N ARG A 89 10.14 6.79 8.46
CA ARG A 89 10.05 7.70 7.32
C ARG A 89 9.36 6.98 6.17
N VAL A 90 8.19 7.42 5.80
CA VAL A 90 7.32 6.68 4.86
C VAL A 90 7.23 7.38 3.52
N THR A 91 7.41 6.64 2.44
CA THR A 91 7.03 7.03 1.09
C THR A 91 5.87 6.17 0.64
N VAL A 92 4.75 6.80 0.29
CA VAL A 92 3.59 6.13 -0.31
C VAL A 92 3.65 6.31 -1.81
N PHE A 93 3.65 5.20 -2.53
CA PHE A 93 3.61 5.17 -3.99
C PHE A 93 2.32 4.50 -4.45
N ASP A 94 1.41 5.28 -5.01
CA ASP A 94 0.10 4.80 -5.42
C ASP A 94 -0.31 5.39 -6.77
N ASN A 95 -1.19 4.69 -7.48
CA ASN A 95 -1.71 5.10 -8.78
C ASN A 95 -2.90 6.06 -8.68
N SER A 96 -3.49 6.23 -7.48
CA SER A 96 -4.66 7.08 -7.26
C SER A 96 -4.27 8.39 -6.56
N PRO A 97 -4.29 9.54 -7.26
CA PRO A 97 -4.00 10.84 -6.65
C PRO A 97 -4.98 11.20 -5.52
N ARG A 98 -6.20 10.67 -5.54
CA ARG A 98 -7.17 10.90 -4.46
C ARG A 98 -6.79 10.15 -3.19
N GLN A 99 -6.33 8.91 -3.29
CA GLN A 99 -5.80 8.18 -2.13
C GLN A 99 -4.58 8.89 -1.55
N LEU A 100 -3.67 9.35 -2.41
CA LEU A 100 -2.50 10.12 -1.98
C LEU A 100 -2.86 11.46 -1.34
N GLU A 101 -3.99 12.08 -1.69
CA GLU A 101 -4.49 13.29 -1.04
C GLU A 101 -4.98 12.99 0.39
N ASP A 102 -5.65 11.86 0.59
CA ASP A 102 -6.05 11.40 1.92
C ASP A 102 -4.81 11.15 2.80
N ASP A 103 -3.77 10.52 2.26
CA ASP A 103 -2.48 10.32 2.96
C ASP A 103 -1.83 11.65 3.35
N ARG A 104 -1.78 12.63 2.43
CA ARG A 104 -1.26 13.98 2.72
C ARG A 104 -2.06 14.69 3.81
N THR A 105 -3.37 14.58 3.76
CA THR A 105 -4.28 15.19 4.75
C THR A 105 -4.02 14.65 6.15
N VAL A 106 -3.91 13.33 6.28
CA VAL A 106 -3.58 12.67 7.56
C VAL A 106 -2.17 13.06 8.02
N ALA A 107 -1.20 13.04 7.11
CA ALA A 107 0.19 13.38 7.42
C ALA A 107 0.32 14.83 7.93
N GLN A 108 -0.34 15.79 7.28
CA GLN A 108 -0.35 17.20 7.70
C GLN A 108 -1.03 17.36 9.07
N ARG A 109 -2.20 16.75 9.27
CA ARG A 109 -2.95 16.84 10.53
C ARG A 109 -2.13 16.35 11.72
N HIS A 110 -1.38 15.28 11.51
CA HIS A 110 -0.62 14.62 12.58
C HIS A 110 0.89 14.91 12.54
N ASN A 111 1.35 15.78 11.65
CA ASN A 111 2.79 16.06 11.47
C ASN A 111 3.61 14.76 11.35
N LEU A 112 3.20 13.88 10.42
CA LEU A 112 3.88 12.62 10.15
C LEU A 112 4.96 12.78 9.08
N GLU A 113 6.05 12.04 9.21
CA GLU A 113 7.10 11.98 8.19
C GLU A 113 6.68 11.04 7.03
N LEU A 114 5.79 11.56 6.18
CA LEU A 114 5.19 10.84 5.07
C LEU A 114 5.25 11.66 3.78
N THR A 115 5.79 11.06 2.73
CA THR A 115 5.86 11.61 1.38
C THR A 115 4.99 10.79 0.44
N THR A 116 4.31 11.43 -0.51
CA THR A 116 3.47 10.76 -1.49
C THR A 116 4.02 10.94 -2.91
N VAL A 117 4.03 9.87 -3.69
CA VAL A 117 4.45 9.87 -5.11
C VAL A 117 3.42 9.11 -5.93
N GLU A 118 2.93 9.73 -7.02
CA GLU A 118 1.99 9.09 -7.92
C GLU A 118 2.72 8.23 -8.95
N GLY A 119 2.27 6.99 -9.14
CA GLY A 119 2.81 6.12 -10.16
C GLY A 119 2.25 4.70 -10.13
N GLY A 120 2.67 3.90 -11.09
CA GLY A 120 2.27 2.50 -11.20
C GLY A 120 3.32 1.56 -10.64
N MET A 121 2.95 0.63 -9.78
CA MET A 121 3.84 -0.26 -9.04
C MET A 121 4.80 -1.13 -9.87
N ARG A 122 4.64 -1.16 -11.21
CA ARG A 122 5.55 -1.87 -12.13
C ARG A 122 6.76 -1.04 -12.56
N ASP A 123 6.82 0.23 -12.18
CA ASP A 123 7.88 1.15 -12.56
C ASP A 123 8.22 2.05 -11.37
N LEU A 124 9.34 1.78 -10.74
CA LEU A 124 9.86 2.52 -9.60
C LEU A 124 11.09 3.39 -9.98
N CYS A 125 11.26 3.73 -11.25
CA CYS A 125 12.39 4.54 -11.74
C CYS A 125 12.50 5.94 -11.12
N ALA A 126 11.41 6.43 -10.50
CA ALA A 126 11.41 7.69 -9.75
C ALA A 126 12.25 7.62 -8.45
N PHE A 127 12.64 6.43 -8.02
CA PHE A 127 13.35 6.23 -6.76
C PHE A 127 14.80 5.77 -6.97
N GLN A 128 15.64 6.09 -5.99
CA GLN A 128 17.00 5.58 -5.96
C GLN A 128 17.00 4.11 -5.51
N SER A 129 17.77 3.27 -6.18
CA SER A 129 17.97 1.88 -5.79
C SER A 129 18.54 1.74 -4.37
N LYS A 130 18.19 0.65 -3.69
CA LYS A 130 18.66 0.32 -2.33
C LYS A 130 18.39 1.42 -1.29
N SER A 131 17.21 2.05 -1.38
CA SER A 131 16.83 3.17 -0.52
C SER A 131 15.94 2.78 0.66
N TYR A 132 15.29 1.61 0.62
CA TYR A 132 14.29 1.25 1.61
C TYR A 132 14.70 0.05 2.47
N ASP A 133 14.44 0.17 3.78
CA ASP A 133 14.64 -0.89 4.76
C ASP A 133 13.47 -1.88 4.77
N LEU A 134 12.27 -1.35 4.52
CA LEU A 134 11.02 -2.12 4.46
C LEU A 134 10.20 -1.68 3.25
N ILE A 135 9.66 -2.66 2.51
CA ILE A 135 8.60 -2.43 1.53
C ILE A 135 7.33 -3.10 2.05
N PHE A 136 6.28 -2.28 2.24
CA PHE A 136 4.96 -2.72 2.63
C PHE A 136 4.05 -2.73 1.40
N HIS A 137 3.58 -3.91 0.99
CA HIS A 137 2.76 -4.11 -0.20
C HIS A 137 1.53 -4.95 0.15
N PRO A 138 0.46 -4.32 0.64
CA PRO A 138 -0.78 -5.02 0.94
C PRO A 138 -1.41 -5.57 -0.34
N VAL A 139 -2.50 -6.27 -0.23
CA VAL A 139 -3.21 -7.06 -1.27
C VAL A 139 -3.44 -6.31 -2.60
N SER A 140 -2.37 -5.81 -3.24
CA SER A 140 -2.45 -5.03 -4.49
C SER A 140 -1.92 -5.79 -5.71
N ASN A 141 -1.38 -6.98 -5.52
CA ASN A 141 -0.85 -7.83 -6.60
C ASN A 141 -1.88 -8.14 -7.69
N ILE A 142 -3.17 -8.15 -7.33
CA ILE A 142 -4.29 -8.42 -8.25
C ILE A 142 -4.57 -7.28 -9.23
N PHE A 143 -3.98 -6.10 -9.03
CA PHE A 143 -4.21 -4.91 -9.87
C PHE A 143 -3.17 -4.77 -10.99
N VAL A 144 -2.35 -5.77 -11.22
CA VAL A 144 -1.43 -5.84 -12.36
C VAL A 144 -1.60 -7.15 -13.12
N PRO A 145 -1.48 -7.15 -14.46
CA PRO A 145 -1.61 -8.38 -15.24
C PRO A 145 -0.45 -9.34 -15.05
N GLU A 146 0.70 -8.84 -14.61
CA GLU A 146 1.91 -9.62 -14.34
C GLU A 146 2.64 -9.06 -13.12
N ILE A 147 2.88 -9.89 -12.12
CA ILE A 147 3.47 -9.49 -10.85
C ILE A 147 5.01 -9.45 -10.87
N ARG A 148 5.66 -10.22 -11.73
CA ARG A 148 7.12 -10.33 -11.77
C ARG A 148 7.83 -8.99 -11.93
N PRO A 149 7.41 -8.05 -12.80
CA PRO A 149 8.00 -6.73 -12.88
C PRO A 149 7.94 -5.97 -11.55
N VAL A 150 6.81 -6.05 -10.82
CA VAL A 150 6.66 -5.40 -9.51
C VAL A 150 7.70 -5.93 -8.52
N TRP A 151 7.89 -7.25 -8.46
CA TRP A 151 8.85 -7.86 -7.54
C TRP A 151 10.30 -7.58 -7.92
N ASN A 152 10.61 -7.49 -9.21
CA ASN A 152 11.94 -7.07 -9.66
C ASN A 152 12.24 -5.64 -9.22
N GLU A 153 11.30 -4.71 -9.42
CA GLU A 153 11.44 -3.33 -8.97
C GLU A 153 11.62 -3.25 -7.45
N THR A 154 10.77 -3.93 -6.68
CA THR A 154 10.87 -3.93 -5.22
C THR A 154 12.20 -4.52 -4.73
N PHE A 155 12.70 -5.57 -5.37
CA PHE A 155 14.03 -6.13 -5.06
C PHE A 155 15.15 -5.10 -5.26
N HIS A 156 15.09 -4.32 -6.32
CA HIS A 156 16.08 -3.27 -6.57
C HIS A 156 15.98 -2.09 -5.59
N MET A 157 14.79 -1.82 -5.06
CA MET A 157 14.57 -0.75 -4.10
C MET A 157 15.01 -1.11 -2.68
N LEU A 158 15.02 -2.39 -2.31
CA LEU A 158 15.42 -2.84 -0.98
C LEU A 158 16.93 -2.65 -0.73
N LYS A 159 17.26 -2.12 0.42
CA LYS A 159 18.62 -2.15 0.98
C LYS A 159 19.07 -3.60 1.20
N GLN A 160 20.38 -3.80 1.38
CA GLN A 160 20.87 -5.10 1.80
C GLN A 160 20.24 -5.50 3.15
N ARG A 161 19.65 -6.70 3.22
CA ARG A 161 18.87 -7.20 4.36
C ARG A 161 17.54 -6.48 4.59
N GLY A 162 17.10 -5.63 3.65
CA GLY A 162 15.76 -5.06 3.68
C GLY A 162 14.69 -6.14 3.58
N THR A 163 13.51 -5.84 4.10
CA THR A 163 12.39 -6.78 4.18
C THR A 163 11.26 -6.33 3.26
N MET A 164 10.60 -7.25 2.58
CA MET A 164 9.33 -7.01 1.91
C MET A 164 8.21 -7.78 2.63
N LEU A 165 7.17 -7.08 3.05
CA LEU A 165 5.92 -7.65 3.53
C LEU A 165 4.86 -7.49 2.44
N ALA A 166 4.41 -8.61 1.88
CA ALA A 166 3.43 -8.61 0.79
C ALA A 166 2.20 -9.45 1.13
N GLY A 167 1.02 -8.87 0.95
CA GLY A 167 -0.25 -9.58 0.99
C GLY A 167 -0.58 -10.19 -0.37
N ILE A 168 -1.04 -11.43 -0.39
CA ILE A 168 -1.42 -12.14 -1.62
C ILE A 168 -2.82 -12.73 -1.42
N VAL A 169 -3.73 -12.41 -2.34
CA VAL A 169 -5.05 -13.03 -2.38
C VAL A 169 -4.90 -14.48 -2.86
N ASN A 170 -5.54 -15.41 -2.15
CA ASN A 170 -5.63 -16.79 -2.63
C ASN A 170 -6.54 -16.84 -3.87
N PRO A 171 -6.04 -17.26 -5.04
CA PRO A 171 -6.85 -17.27 -6.28
C PRO A 171 -8.10 -18.15 -6.18
N ILE A 172 -8.18 -19.09 -5.25
CA ILE A 172 -9.36 -19.94 -5.04
C ILE A 172 -10.60 -19.10 -4.69
N MET A 173 -10.43 -17.92 -4.11
CA MET A 173 -11.55 -17.01 -3.79
C MET A 173 -12.36 -16.62 -5.03
N TYR A 174 -11.74 -16.61 -6.21
CA TYR A 174 -12.41 -16.28 -7.47
C TYR A 174 -13.15 -17.46 -8.11
N THR A 175 -13.07 -18.66 -7.53
CA THR A 175 -13.81 -19.84 -7.98
C THR A 175 -15.19 -19.97 -7.35
N PHE A 176 -15.48 -19.14 -6.33
CA PHE A 176 -16.76 -19.08 -5.64
C PHE A 176 -17.56 -17.85 -6.05
N ASP A 177 -18.88 -17.98 -6.05
CA ASP A 177 -19.76 -16.80 -6.13
C ASP A 177 -19.72 -16.08 -4.78
N ASN A 178 -19.05 -14.91 -4.76
CA ASN A 178 -18.90 -14.12 -3.55
C ASN A 178 -20.24 -13.73 -2.91
N LYS A 179 -21.33 -13.65 -3.69
CA LYS A 179 -22.67 -13.37 -3.13
C LYS A 179 -23.20 -14.51 -2.30
N LEU A 180 -22.83 -15.76 -2.64
CA LEU A 180 -23.27 -16.96 -1.91
C LEU A 180 -22.36 -17.30 -0.71
N VAL A 181 -21.18 -16.70 -0.61
CA VAL A 181 -20.23 -16.98 0.48
C VAL A 181 -20.47 -16.08 1.71
N TYR A 182 -21.11 -14.92 1.50
CA TYR A 182 -21.33 -13.93 2.57
C TYR A 182 -22.83 -13.77 2.95
N GLU A 183 -23.71 -14.61 2.43
CA GLU A 183 -25.08 -14.83 2.91
C GLU A 183 -25.12 -15.97 3.96
#